data_6ca2d07fb5df4ac061f3ec673294bbae
#
_entry.id   6ca2d07fb5df4ac061f3ec673294bbae
#
_cell.length_a   1.000
_cell.length_b   1.000
_cell.length_c   1.000
_cell.angle_alpha   90.00
_cell.angle_beta   90.00
_cell.angle_gamma   90.00
#
_symmetry.space_group_name_H-M   'P 1'
#
loop_
_entity.id
_entity.type
_entity.pdbx_description
1 polymer ?
#
loop_
_entity_poly.entity_id
_entity_poly.type
_entity_poly.pdbx_seq_one_letter_code
_entity_poly.pdbx_strand_id
1 'polypeptide(L)'
;AQLLDYCRRSANPVGRLLLHLYGVANAKALIQSDAICTALQLINFWQDLSQDLPRQRHYLPDADLARHGIARSAIRPDAAALTPELQSLLDELNRQARSLMNHGAPLVHQLPGRTGWELRLVVQGGLRILDRLDAMQGRNLYQRIKLGKLDMVAMLWQAVRM
;
A
#
# COMPACT_ATOMS: atom_id res chain seq x y z
N ALA A 1 2.19 13.77 6.77
CA ALA A 1 3.24 13.64 7.80
C ALA A 1 2.87 12.59 8.87
N GLN A 2 1.73 12.69 9.56
CA GLN A 2 1.33 11.79 10.66
C GLN A 2 1.21 10.32 10.25
N LEU A 3 0.62 10.02 9.09
CA LEU A 3 0.43 8.65 8.62
C LEU A 3 1.77 7.96 8.30
N LEU A 4 2.73 8.68 7.72
CA LEU A 4 4.07 8.14 7.48
C LEU A 4 4.85 7.93 8.79
N ASP A 5 4.66 8.79 9.80
CA ASP A 5 5.24 8.58 11.12
C ASP A 5 4.63 7.34 11.81
N TYR A 6 3.33 7.11 11.63
CA TYR A 6 2.70 5.86 12.06
C TYR A 6 3.33 4.65 11.40
N CYS A 7 3.52 4.65 10.07
CA CYS A 7 4.17 3.55 9.35
C CYS A 7 5.60 3.31 9.85
N ARG A 8 6.36 4.38 10.10
CA ARG A 8 7.72 4.31 10.65
C ARG A 8 7.78 3.60 12.00
N ARG A 9 6.73 3.71 12.83
CA ARG A 9 6.69 3.12 14.17
C ARG A 9 6.01 1.74 14.21
N SER A 10 5.12 1.45 13.26
CA SER A 10 4.33 0.20 13.28
C SER A 10 4.80 -0.83 12.26
N ALA A 11 5.02 -0.43 11.01
CA ALA A 11 5.32 -1.34 9.91
C ALA A 11 6.83 -1.51 9.68
N ASN A 12 7.60 -0.41 9.63
CA ASN A 12 9.02 -0.44 9.30
C ASN A 12 9.87 -1.28 10.27
N PRO A 13 9.62 -1.29 11.60
CA PRO A 13 10.38 -2.12 12.52
C PRO A 13 10.30 -3.61 12.20
N VAL A 14 9.18 -4.08 11.66
CA VAL A 14 9.00 -5.49 11.27
C VAL A 14 9.96 -5.86 10.14
N GLY A 15 10.03 -5.02 9.09
CA GLY A 15 10.95 -5.23 7.97
C GLY A 15 12.41 -5.18 8.40
N ARG A 16 12.77 -4.24 9.27
CA ARG A 16 14.13 -4.12 9.82
C ARG A 16 14.52 -5.33 10.67
N LEU A 17 13.58 -5.86 11.48
CA LEU A 17 13.80 -7.09 12.25
C LEU A 17 14.06 -8.29 11.33
N LEU A 18 13.27 -8.44 10.26
CA LEU A 18 13.48 -9.50 9.28
C LEU A 18 14.84 -9.38 8.59
N LEU A 19 15.26 -8.18 8.18
CA LEU A 19 16.57 -7.96 7.60
C LEU A 19 17.69 -8.37 8.57
N HIS A 20 17.56 -8.01 9.85
CA HIS A 20 18.53 -8.41 10.88
C HIS A 20 18.61 -9.93 11.01
N LEU A 21 17.49 -10.65 11.03
CA LEU A 21 17.43 -12.11 11.09
C LEU A 21 18.08 -12.78 9.88
N TYR A 22 18.05 -12.14 8.72
CA TYR A 22 18.69 -12.64 7.48
C TYR A 22 20.14 -12.15 7.29
N GLY A 23 20.70 -11.43 8.27
CA GLY A 23 22.07 -10.91 8.21
C GLY A 23 22.28 -9.78 7.19
N VAL A 24 21.22 -9.09 6.77
CA VAL A 24 21.28 -7.99 5.81
C VAL A 24 21.10 -6.66 6.55
N ALA A 25 22.22 -5.94 6.78
CA ALA A 25 22.22 -4.74 7.64
C ALA A 25 22.74 -3.47 6.93
N ASN A 26 22.90 -3.48 5.59
CA ASN A 26 23.37 -2.28 4.89
C ASN A 26 22.30 -1.19 4.79
N ALA A 27 22.74 0.08 4.76
CA ALA A 27 21.83 1.24 4.77
C ALA A 27 20.83 1.24 3.60
N LYS A 28 21.25 0.78 2.42
CA LYS A 28 20.37 0.69 1.23
C LYS A 28 19.25 -0.31 1.46
N ALA A 29 19.54 -1.49 2.02
CA ALA A 29 18.52 -2.50 2.33
C ALA A 29 17.52 -1.99 3.38
N LEU A 30 17.98 -1.28 4.41
CA LEU A 30 17.09 -0.68 5.41
C LEU A 30 16.12 0.34 4.80
N ILE A 31 16.62 1.24 3.94
CA ILE A 31 15.79 2.23 3.24
C ILE A 31 14.75 1.54 2.35
N GLN A 32 15.15 0.52 1.61
CA GLN A 32 14.26 -0.23 0.71
C GLN A 32 13.22 -1.04 1.49
N SER A 33 13.60 -1.64 2.61
CA SER A 33 12.68 -2.34 3.50
C SER A 33 11.63 -1.39 4.09
N ASP A 34 12.06 -0.23 4.58
CA ASP A 34 11.16 0.79 5.10
C ASP A 34 10.16 1.25 4.03
N ALA A 35 10.62 1.42 2.79
CA ALA A 35 9.76 1.80 1.67
C ALA A 35 8.70 0.73 1.37
N ILE A 36 9.07 -0.57 1.33
CA ILE A 36 8.13 -1.67 1.14
C ILE A 36 7.12 -1.73 2.29
N CYS A 37 7.59 -1.70 3.54
CA CYS A 37 6.72 -1.79 4.71
C CYS A 37 5.75 -0.61 4.78
N THR A 38 6.22 0.61 4.49
CA THR A 38 5.36 1.80 4.40
C THR A 38 4.33 1.64 3.29
N ALA A 39 4.75 1.22 2.09
CA ALA A 39 3.84 0.99 0.97
C ALA A 39 2.75 -0.03 1.29
N LEU A 40 3.11 -1.17 1.87
CA LEU A 40 2.15 -2.21 2.28
C LEU A 40 1.14 -1.69 3.30
N GLN A 41 1.59 -0.91 4.28
CA GLN A 41 0.70 -0.33 5.28
C GLN A 41 -0.28 0.67 4.66
N LEU A 42 0.19 1.53 3.74
CA LEU A 42 -0.66 2.45 3.01
C LEU A 42 -1.67 1.72 2.13
N ILE A 43 -1.23 0.68 1.40
CA ILE A 43 -2.09 -0.17 0.57
C ILE A 43 -3.20 -0.80 1.41
N ASN A 44 -2.87 -1.31 2.62
CA ASN A 44 -3.87 -1.86 3.52
C ASN A 44 -4.93 -0.81 3.91
N PHE A 45 -4.51 0.41 4.23
CA PHE A 45 -5.46 1.48 4.55
C PHE A 45 -6.39 1.81 3.36
N TRP A 46 -5.85 1.88 2.15
CA TRP A 46 -6.66 2.18 0.95
C TRP A 46 -7.57 1.00 0.58
N GLN A 47 -7.11 -0.23 0.76
CA GLN A 47 -7.89 -1.44 0.50
C GLN A 47 -9.07 -1.58 1.48
N ASP A 48 -8.88 -1.17 2.73
CA ASP A 48 -9.81 -1.43 3.83
C ASP A 48 -10.74 -0.26 4.14
N LEU A 49 -10.79 0.80 3.32
CA LEU A 49 -11.65 1.97 3.54
C LEU A 49 -13.11 1.59 3.80
N SER A 50 -13.69 0.66 3.01
CA SER A 50 -15.06 0.19 3.21
C SER A 50 -15.29 -0.56 4.54
N GLN A 51 -14.23 -1.07 5.16
CA GLN A 51 -14.30 -1.78 6.44
C GLN A 51 -14.02 -0.85 7.63
N ASP A 52 -13.15 0.13 7.43
CA ASP A 52 -12.67 1.01 8.50
C ASP A 52 -13.58 2.22 8.72
N LEU A 53 -14.15 2.80 7.66
CA LEU A 53 -15.05 3.96 7.77
C LEU A 53 -16.28 3.68 8.66
N PRO A 54 -16.99 2.52 8.54
CA PRO A 54 -18.09 2.21 9.45
C PRO A 54 -17.66 2.03 10.92
N ARG A 55 -16.37 1.71 11.14
CA ARG A 55 -15.77 1.59 12.47
C ARG A 55 -15.21 2.90 13.01
N GLN A 56 -15.51 4.02 12.34
CA GLN A 56 -14.99 5.36 12.67
C GLN A 56 -13.45 5.46 12.61
N ARG A 57 -12.81 4.62 11.79
CA ARG A 57 -11.38 4.66 11.53
C ARG A 57 -11.12 5.43 10.23
N HIS A 58 -10.50 6.60 10.36
CA HIS A 58 -10.24 7.51 9.26
C HIS A 58 -8.73 7.58 8.98
N TYR A 59 -8.28 6.91 7.93
CA TYR A 59 -6.86 6.90 7.54
C TYR A 59 -6.54 7.87 6.40
N LEU A 60 -7.55 8.51 5.78
CA LEU A 60 -7.29 9.58 4.83
C LEU A 60 -6.78 10.82 5.57
N PRO A 61 -5.57 11.35 5.24
CA PRO A 61 -4.97 12.46 5.98
C PRO A 61 -5.76 13.75 5.81
N ASP A 62 -6.03 14.47 6.90
CA ASP A 62 -6.77 15.74 6.88
C ASP A 62 -6.13 16.79 5.98
N ALA A 63 -4.79 16.86 5.96
CA ALA A 63 -4.06 17.78 5.11
C ALA A 63 -4.29 17.50 3.61
N ASP A 64 -4.42 16.22 3.22
CA ASP A 64 -4.67 15.82 1.84
C ASP A 64 -6.14 16.08 1.48
N LEU A 65 -7.07 15.81 2.39
CA LEU A 65 -8.49 16.16 2.24
C LEU A 65 -8.67 17.68 2.03
N ALA A 66 -8.05 18.48 2.89
CA ALA A 66 -8.11 19.94 2.79
C ALA A 66 -7.54 20.46 1.47
N ARG A 67 -6.43 19.90 1.01
CA ARG A 67 -5.79 20.27 -0.28
C ARG A 67 -6.70 19.99 -1.47
N HIS A 68 -7.53 18.96 -1.40
CA HIS A 68 -8.54 18.61 -2.41
C HIS A 68 -9.91 19.26 -2.16
N GLY A 69 -10.04 20.12 -1.14
CA GLY A 69 -11.31 20.78 -0.80
C GLY A 69 -12.39 19.83 -0.27
N ILE A 70 -11.99 18.69 0.28
CA ILE A 70 -12.91 17.63 0.74
C ILE A 70 -13.12 17.78 2.25
N ALA A 71 -14.38 17.97 2.67
CA ALA A 71 -14.72 17.89 4.07
C ALA A 71 -14.70 16.43 4.56
N ARG A 72 -14.11 16.16 5.74
CA ARG A 72 -14.08 14.81 6.31
C ARG A 72 -15.48 14.19 6.44
N SER A 73 -16.49 14.99 6.73
CA SER A 73 -17.89 14.58 6.84
C SER A 73 -18.51 14.11 5.50
N ALA A 74 -17.88 14.46 4.37
CA ALA A 74 -18.31 14.01 3.04
C ALA A 74 -17.83 12.57 2.73
N ILE A 75 -16.87 12.04 3.51
CA ILE A 75 -16.34 10.68 3.32
C ILE A 75 -17.21 9.71 4.13
N ARG A 76 -18.22 9.15 3.48
CA ARG A 76 -19.19 8.26 4.10
C ARG A 76 -19.41 7.03 3.23
N PRO A 77 -19.55 5.84 3.85
CA PRO A 77 -19.81 4.60 3.11
C PRO A 77 -21.18 4.59 2.40
N ASP A 78 -22.08 5.46 2.84
CA ASP A 78 -23.43 5.65 2.30
C ASP A 78 -23.57 6.85 1.35
N ALA A 79 -22.45 7.55 1.05
CA ALA A 79 -22.48 8.69 0.14
C ALA A 79 -22.89 8.23 -1.27
N ALA A 80 -23.90 8.88 -1.81
CA ALA A 80 -24.54 8.47 -3.08
C ALA A 80 -23.62 8.60 -4.31
N ALA A 81 -22.53 9.34 -4.22
CA ALA A 81 -21.61 9.53 -5.35
C ALA A 81 -20.17 9.81 -4.89
N LEU A 82 -19.23 9.17 -5.56
CA LEU A 82 -17.82 9.52 -5.51
C LEU A 82 -17.62 10.83 -6.26
N THR A 83 -17.09 11.86 -5.58
CA THR A 83 -16.79 13.14 -6.26
C THR A 83 -15.48 13.06 -7.03
N PRO A 84 -15.29 13.85 -8.11
CA PRO A 84 -14.03 13.91 -8.85
C PRO A 84 -12.82 14.26 -7.98
N GLU A 85 -13.00 15.12 -6.97
CA GLU A 85 -11.96 15.53 -6.02
C GLU A 85 -11.51 14.35 -5.15
N LEU A 86 -12.47 13.54 -4.66
CA LEU A 86 -12.18 12.35 -3.87
C LEU A 86 -11.50 11.26 -4.71
N GLN A 87 -11.95 11.09 -5.97
CA GLN A 87 -11.28 10.22 -6.93
C GLN A 87 -9.83 10.65 -7.14
N SER A 88 -9.60 11.94 -7.42
CA SER A 88 -8.26 12.50 -7.62
C SER A 88 -7.35 12.30 -6.41
N LEU A 89 -7.88 12.46 -5.19
CA LEU A 89 -7.15 12.17 -3.96
C LEU A 89 -6.75 10.70 -3.86
N LEU A 90 -7.69 9.77 -4.10
CA LEU A 90 -7.39 8.34 -4.02
C LEU A 90 -6.36 7.91 -5.07
N ASP A 91 -6.43 8.44 -6.28
CA ASP A 91 -5.45 8.20 -7.34
C ASP A 91 -4.05 8.73 -6.96
N GLU A 92 -3.98 9.87 -6.29
CA GLU A 92 -2.72 10.42 -5.78
C GLU A 92 -2.13 9.53 -4.68
N LEU A 93 -2.94 9.08 -3.73
CA LEU A 93 -2.52 8.19 -2.64
C LEU A 93 -2.04 6.83 -3.16
N ASN A 94 -2.72 6.26 -4.17
CA ASN A 94 -2.31 5.04 -4.85
C ASN A 94 -0.95 5.22 -5.55
N ARG A 95 -0.74 6.34 -6.25
CA ARG A 95 0.54 6.65 -6.91
C ARG A 95 1.68 6.78 -5.90
N GLN A 96 1.44 7.40 -4.74
CA GLN A 96 2.45 7.51 -3.68
C GLN A 96 2.84 6.13 -3.13
N ALA A 97 1.86 5.27 -2.83
CA ALA A 97 2.13 3.90 -2.36
C ALA A 97 2.88 3.08 -3.42
N ARG A 98 2.53 3.22 -4.70
CA ARG A 98 3.20 2.56 -5.82
C ARG A 98 4.65 3.03 -5.97
N SER A 99 4.91 4.33 -5.84
CA SER A 99 6.26 4.89 -5.88
C SER A 99 7.14 4.32 -4.77
N LEU A 100 6.63 4.25 -3.54
CA LEU A 100 7.34 3.63 -2.40
C LEU A 100 7.61 2.15 -2.65
N MET A 101 6.63 1.39 -3.14
CA MET A 101 6.80 -0.03 -3.44
C MET A 101 7.89 -0.24 -4.49
N ASN A 102 7.88 0.52 -5.58
CA ASN A 102 8.88 0.44 -6.64
C ASN A 102 10.27 0.85 -6.15
N HIS A 103 10.36 1.86 -5.27
CA HIS A 103 11.62 2.26 -4.65
C HIS A 103 12.22 1.13 -3.79
N GLY A 104 11.38 0.40 -3.07
CA GLY A 104 11.80 -0.72 -2.23
C GLY A 104 12.06 -2.02 -3.00
N ALA A 105 11.40 -2.22 -4.15
CA ALA A 105 11.40 -3.48 -4.89
C ALA A 105 12.80 -4.09 -5.17
N PRO A 106 13.88 -3.31 -5.45
CA PRO A 106 15.21 -3.89 -5.66
C PRO A 106 15.79 -4.66 -4.45
N LEU A 107 15.20 -4.53 -3.26
CA LEU A 107 15.60 -5.30 -2.08
C LEU A 107 15.54 -6.82 -2.32
N VAL A 108 14.64 -7.28 -3.18
CA VAL A 108 14.49 -8.72 -3.51
C VAL A 108 15.76 -9.38 -4.00
N HIS A 109 16.68 -8.59 -4.60
CA HIS A 109 17.97 -9.08 -5.09
C HIS A 109 19.08 -9.08 -4.03
N GLN A 110 18.83 -8.50 -2.86
CA GLN A 110 19.78 -8.44 -1.75
C GLN A 110 19.52 -9.53 -0.70
N LEU A 111 18.36 -10.18 -0.78
CA LEU A 111 17.99 -11.26 0.15
C LEU A 111 18.37 -12.63 -0.43
N PRO A 112 18.89 -13.54 0.42
CA PRO A 112 19.34 -14.86 -0.05
C PRO A 112 18.17 -15.79 -0.37
N GLY A 113 18.35 -16.63 -1.39
CA GLY A 113 17.55 -17.82 -1.68
C GLY A 113 16.03 -17.60 -1.61
N ARG A 114 15.37 -18.40 -0.78
CA ARG A 114 13.91 -18.43 -0.64
C ARG A 114 13.32 -17.08 -0.19
N THR A 115 14.02 -16.36 0.69
CA THR A 115 13.51 -15.10 1.24
C THR A 115 13.38 -14.01 0.18
N GLY A 116 14.35 -13.91 -0.74
CA GLY A 116 14.27 -12.99 -1.86
C GLY A 116 13.07 -13.33 -2.77
N TRP A 117 12.79 -14.63 -2.95
CA TRP A 117 11.66 -15.11 -3.72
C TRP A 117 10.31 -14.79 -3.06
N GLU A 118 10.20 -15.00 -1.75
CA GLU A 118 9.01 -14.64 -0.98
C GLU A 118 8.74 -13.12 -1.03
N LEU A 119 9.80 -12.30 -0.91
CA LEU A 119 9.66 -10.85 -1.01
C LEU A 119 9.18 -10.39 -2.39
N ARG A 120 9.60 -11.06 -3.49
CA ARG A 120 9.06 -10.79 -4.83
C ARG A 120 7.54 -10.95 -4.87
N LEU A 121 7.02 -12.03 -4.27
CA LEU A 121 5.57 -12.26 -4.19
C LEU A 121 4.86 -11.20 -3.37
N VAL A 122 5.46 -10.74 -2.26
CA VAL A 122 4.91 -9.66 -1.43
C VAL A 122 4.85 -8.35 -2.22
N VAL A 123 5.93 -7.97 -2.92
CA VAL A 123 5.97 -6.77 -3.77
C VAL A 123 4.93 -6.85 -4.88
N GLN A 124 4.86 -7.97 -5.60
CA GLN A 124 3.88 -8.16 -6.67
C GLN A 124 2.45 -8.18 -6.15
N GLY A 125 2.23 -8.73 -4.95
CA GLY A 125 0.92 -8.67 -4.26
C GLY A 125 0.48 -7.25 -3.98
N GLY A 126 1.36 -6.43 -3.43
CA GLY A 126 1.08 -5.01 -3.17
C GLY A 126 0.78 -4.23 -4.46
N LEU A 127 1.62 -4.41 -5.50
CA LEU A 127 1.41 -3.77 -6.81
C LEU A 127 0.09 -4.22 -7.43
N ARG A 128 -0.28 -5.50 -7.33
CA ARG A 128 -1.53 -6.02 -7.86
C ARG A 128 -2.75 -5.46 -7.16
N ILE A 129 -2.69 -5.25 -5.83
CA ILE A 129 -3.77 -4.56 -5.10
C ILE A 129 -3.91 -3.13 -5.60
N LEU A 130 -2.82 -2.40 -5.82
CA LEU A 130 -2.84 -1.05 -6.39
C LEU A 130 -3.46 -1.01 -7.79
N ASP A 131 -3.13 -1.98 -8.67
CA ASP A 131 -3.77 -2.09 -9.99
C ASP A 131 -5.29 -2.27 -9.88
N ARG A 132 -5.72 -3.05 -8.90
CA ARG A 132 -7.16 -3.26 -8.63
C ARG A 132 -7.81 -2.01 -8.03
N LEU A 133 -7.13 -1.27 -7.16
CA LEU A 133 -7.60 0.00 -6.60
C LEU A 133 -7.79 1.04 -7.72
N ASP A 134 -6.81 1.17 -8.62
CA ASP A 134 -6.90 2.06 -9.78
C ASP A 134 -8.09 1.68 -10.68
N ALA A 135 -8.27 0.38 -10.96
CA ALA A 135 -9.40 -0.11 -11.77
C ALA A 135 -10.77 0.11 -11.11
N MET A 136 -10.83 0.20 -9.78
CA MET A 136 -12.07 0.48 -9.05
C MET A 136 -12.49 1.94 -9.11
N GLN A 137 -11.60 2.86 -9.46
CA GLN A 137 -11.89 4.29 -9.56
C GLN A 137 -12.62 4.83 -8.31
N GLY A 138 -12.07 4.54 -7.12
CA GLY A 138 -12.60 4.99 -5.82
C GLY A 138 -13.74 4.14 -5.23
N ARG A 139 -14.27 3.13 -5.94
CA ARG A 139 -15.32 2.24 -5.40
C ARG A 139 -14.86 1.38 -4.21
N ASN A 140 -13.57 1.40 -3.88
CA ASN A 140 -13.01 0.82 -2.64
C ASN A 140 -13.58 1.46 -1.35
N LEU A 141 -14.22 2.62 -1.44
CA LEU A 141 -15.01 3.19 -0.34
C LEU A 141 -16.23 2.32 0.03
N TYR A 142 -16.75 1.56 -0.92
CA TYR A 142 -17.97 0.76 -0.75
C TYR A 142 -17.69 -0.75 -0.72
N GLN A 143 -16.61 -1.19 -1.31
CA GLN A 143 -16.31 -2.61 -1.46
C GLN A 143 -14.82 -2.89 -1.29
N ARG A 144 -14.49 -3.86 -0.41
CA ARG A 144 -13.13 -4.33 -0.23
C ARG A 144 -12.65 -5.16 -1.42
N ILE A 145 -11.44 -4.87 -1.91
CA ILE A 145 -10.77 -5.67 -2.93
C ILE A 145 -10.30 -7.00 -2.34
N LYS A 146 -10.51 -8.07 -3.12
CA LYS A 146 -9.92 -9.39 -2.86
C LYS A 146 -9.19 -9.87 -4.11
N LEU A 147 -7.99 -10.40 -3.92
CA LEU A 147 -7.24 -11.03 -5.00
C LEU A 147 -7.85 -12.39 -5.33
N GLY A 148 -8.08 -12.63 -6.62
CA GLY A 148 -8.59 -13.90 -7.14
C GLY A 148 -7.49 -14.83 -7.66
N LYS A 149 -7.88 -16.02 -8.15
CA LYS A 149 -6.94 -17.01 -8.69
C LYS A 149 -6.12 -16.49 -9.88
N LEU A 150 -6.73 -15.68 -10.76
CA LEU A 150 -6.04 -15.07 -11.89
C LEU A 150 -5.00 -14.04 -11.45
N ASP A 151 -5.27 -13.31 -10.36
CA ASP A 151 -4.29 -12.39 -9.78
C ASP A 151 -3.06 -13.14 -9.28
N MET A 152 -3.26 -14.30 -8.63
CA MET A 152 -2.17 -15.16 -8.16
C MET A 152 -1.25 -15.62 -9.31
N VAL A 153 -1.84 -16.05 -10.43
CA VAL A 153 -1.06 -16.44 -11.62
C VAL A 153 -0.27 -15.25 -12.17
N ALA A 154 -0.89 -14.08 -12.28
CA ALA A 154 -0.21 -12.87 -12.75
C ALA A 154 0.94 -12.46 -11.82
N MET A 155 0.73 -12.50 -10.49
CA MET A 155 1.76 -12.21 -9.48
C MET A 155 2.95 -13.16 -9.56
N LEU A 156 2.69 -14.47 -9.70
CA LEU A 156 3.74 -15.48 -9.88
C LEU A 156 4.57 -15.21 -11.14
N TRP A 157 3.88 -14.95 -12.25
CA TRP A 157 4.54 -14.63 -13.52
C TRP A 157 5.42 -13.37 -13.44
N GLN A 158 4.93 -12.32 -12.80
CA GLN A 158 5.69 -11.08 -12.61
C GLN A 158 6.85 -11.26 -11.62
N ALA A 159 6.66 -12.06 -10.55
CA ALA A 159 7.72 -12.37 -9.60
C ALA A 159 8.91 -13.10 -10.23
N VAL A 160 8.66 -13.97 -11.23
CA VAL A 160 9.73 -14.64 -12.01
C VAL A 160 10.55 -13.64 -12.81
N ARG A 161 9.94 -12.56 -13.30
CA ARG A 161 10.57 -11.54 -14.15
C ARG A 161 11.26 -10.42 -13.38
N MET A 162 11.09 -10.38 -12.08
CA MET A 162 11.74 -9.46 -11.16
C MET A 162 13.20 -9.88 -10.95
#